data_cd7c49206f78bb58e6d1edcea19e6c6c
#
_entry.id   cd7c49206f78bb58e6d1edcea19e6c6c
#
_cell.length_a   1.000
_cell.length_b   1.000
_cell.length_c   1.000
_cell.angle_alpha   90.00
_cell.angle_beta   90.00
_cell.angle_gamma   90.00
#
_symmetry.space_group_name_H-M   'P 1'
#
loop_
_entity.id
_entity.type
_entity.pdbx_description
1 polymer ?
#
loop_
_entity_poly.entity_id
_entity_poly.type
_entity_poly.pdbx_seq_one_letter_code
_entity_poly.pdbx_strand_id
1 'polypeptide(L)'
;MAELYTKQKIYDFLNEKGIAYECMEHDAVFTMEEMDAAGITQKGTVCKNLFLRDVKGKIHYLVTVPEEKKVDLRDLAEQIDSTKLSFGSAERLMKYLGVTQGSVSPLCILNDESESVIMVFDRDLVGDTAVGVHPNDNTATIWLNFKDIKEIVKKHGNEILFAKFTK
;
A
#
# COMPACT_ATOMS: atom_id res chain seq x y z
N MET A 1 23.26 -7.67 0.51
CA MET A 1 22.06 -6.80 0.48
C MET A 1 21.04 -7.38 -0.47
N ALA A 2 19.80 -7.47 0.02
CA ALA A 2 18.73 -7.91 -0.85
C ALA A 2 18.40 -6.83 -1.87
N GLU A 3 18.05 -7.25 -3.05
CA GLU A 3 17.65 -6.37 -4.13
C GLU A 3 16.24 -5.83 -3.87
N LEU A 4 16.04 -4.53 -4.11
CA LEU A 4 14.73 -3.93 -3.92
C LEU A 4 13.71 -4.43 -4.95
N TYR A 5 12.48 -4.58 -4.52
CA TYR A 5 11.37 -4.94 -5.39
C TYR A 5 10.93 -3.69 -6.16
N THR A 6 11.50 -3.52 -7.35
CA THR A 6 11.14 -2.49 -8.31
C THR A 6 9.89 -2.92 -9.08
N LYS A 7 9.39 -2.05 -9.95
CA LYS A 7 8.23 -2.33 -10.80
C LYS A 7 8.35 -3.68 -11.53
N GLN A 8 9.45 -3.90 -12.23
CA GLN A 8 9.64 -5.14 -12.98
C GLN A 8 9.73 -6.36 -12.05
N LYS A 9 10.40 -6.21 -10.93
CA LYS A 9 10.53 -7.30 -9.96
C LYS A 9 9.20 -7.66 -9.33
N ILE A 10 8.30 -6.68 -9.15
CA ILE A 10 6.93 -6.96 -8.68
C ILE A 10 6.18 -7.78 -9.72
N TYR A 11 6.26 -7.42 -11.00
CA TYR A 11 5.61 -8.20 -12.06
C TYR A 11 6.13 -9.63 -12.08
N ASP A 12 7.45 -9.78 -12.00
CA ASP A 12 8.09 -11.09 -11.99
C ASP A 12 7.64 -11.92 -10.78
N PHE A 13 7.55 -11.27 -9.62
CA PHE A 13 7.08 -11.92 -8.39
C PHE A 13 5.64 -12.43 -8.54
N LEU A 14 4.73 -11.58 -9.04
CA LEU A 14 3.34 -11.96 -9.22
C LEU A 14 3.19 -13.10 -10.21
N ASN A 15 3.93 -13.03 -11.32
CA ASN A 15 3.89 -14.07 -12.35
C ASN A 15 4.45 -15.39 -11.81
N GLU A 16 5.54 -15.35 -11.08
CA GLU A 16 6.16 -16.53 -10.48
C GLU A 16 5.24 -17.21 -9.47
N LYS A 17 4.48 -16.43 -8.71
CA LYS A 17 3.54 -16.95 -7.72
C LYS A 17 2.19 -17.35 -8.33
N GLY A 18 1.99 -17.11 -9.62
CA GLY A 18 0.73 -17.41 -10.27
C GLY A 18 -0.43 -16.52 -9.83
N ILE A 19 -0.13 -15.30 -9.37
CA ILE A 19 -1.14 -14.36 -8.91
C ILE A 19 -1.67 -13.57 -10.11
N ALA A 20 -2.98 -13.61 -10.32
CA ALA A 20 -3.62 -12.88 -11.42
C ALA A 20 -3.69 -11.39 -11.11
N TYR A 21 -3.37 -10.55 -12.09
CA TYR A 21 -3.50 -9.11 -11.97
C TYR A 21 -3.71 -8.48 -13.34
N GLU A 22 -4.34 -7.29 -13.35
CA GLU A 22 -4.41 -6.46 -14.54
C GLU A 22 -3.47 -5.27 -14.33
N CYS A 23 -2.87 -4.79 -15.39
CA CYS A 23 -1.92 -3.70 -15.33
C CYS A 23 -2.27 -2.59 -16.32
N MET A 24 -2.16 -1.35 -15.88
CA MET A 24 -2.25 -0.19 -16.75
C MET A 24 -1.04 0.71 -16.52
N GLU A 25 -0.25 0.91 -17.56
CA GLU A 25 0.86 1.85 -17.56
C GLU A 25 0.31 3.26 -17.76
N HIS A 26 0.88 4.25 -17.09
CA HIS A 26 0.47 5.65 -17.19
C HIS A 26 1.60 6.58 -16.79
N ASP A 27 1.42 7.88 -16.97
CA ASP A 27 2.40 8.87 -16.55
C ASP A 27 2.53 8.91 -15.04
N ALA A 28 3.69 9.34 -14.57
CA ALA A 28 4.05 9.31 -13.15
C ALA A 28 3.19 10.19 -12.25
N VAL A 29 2.61 11.27 -12.76
CA VAL A 29 1.78 12.17 -11.97
C VAL A 29 0.36 12.11 -12.50
N PHE A 30 -0.53 11.51 -11.70
CA PHE A 30 -1.94 11.37 -12.04
C PHE A 30 -2.82 11.95 -10.95
N THR A 31 -3.67 12.89 -11.33
CA THR A 31 -4.75 13.38 -10.45
C THR A 31 -5.91 12.39 -10.51
N MET A 32 -6.84 12.47 -9.57
CA MET A 32 -8.05 11.65 -9.62
C MET A 32 -8.84 11.92 -10.90
N GLU A 33 -8.87 13.16 -11.37
CA GLU A 33 -9.53 13.53 -12.62
C GLU A 33 -8.91 12.83 -13.82
N GLU A 34 -7.58 12.79 -13.87
CA GLU A 34 -6.84 12.11 -14.93
C GLU A 34 -7.07 10.60 -14.89
N MET A 35 -7.12 10.04 -13.69
CA MET A 35 -7.40 8.62 -13.49
C MET A 35 -8.81 8.26 -13.97
N ASP A 36 -9.80 9.11 -13.65
CA ASP A 36 -11.17 8.92 -14.12
C ASP A 36 -11.24 8.98 -15.66
N ALA A 37 -10.57 9.95 -16.26
CA ALA A 37 -10.56 10.12 -17.72
C ALA A 37 -9.90 8.94 -18.42
N ALA A 38 -8.90 8.33 -17.80
CA ALA A 38 -8.20 7.16 -18.33
C ALA A 38 -8.96 5.84 -18.08
N GLY A 39 -10.06 5.89 -17.33
CA GLY A 39 -10.84 4.69 -16.99
C GLY A 39 -10.25 3.86 -15.85
N ILE A 40 -9.24 4.36 -15.17
CA ILE A 40 -8.56 3.63 -14.10
C ILE A 40 -9.49 3.36 -12.93
N THR A 41 -10.26 4.37 -12.52
CA THR A 41 -11.16 4.26 -11.37
C THR A 41 -12.34 3.34 -11.60
N GLN A 42 -12.63 3.00 -12.86
CA GLN A 42 -13.72 2.11 -13.23
C GLN A 42 -13.33 0.62 -13.18
N LYS A 43 -12.04 0.31 -13.07
CA LYS A 43 -11.57 -1.07 -13.04
C LYS A 43 -11.71 -1.73 -11.68
N GLY A 44 -11.80 -0.94 -10.63
CA GLY A 44 -11.90 -1.44 -9.27
C GLY A 44 -11.66 -0.34 -8.25
N THR A 45 -11.35 -0.72 -7.03
CA THR A 45 -11.11 0.20 -5.93
C THR A 45 -9.67 0.69 -5.95
N VAL A 46 -9.46 1.95 -6.34
CA VAL A 46 -8.12 2.57 -6.29
C VAL A 46 -7.84 2.97 -4.85
N CYS A 47 -6.68 2.60 -4.34
CA CYS A 47 -6.28 2.87 -2.97
C CYS A 47 -5.23 3.95 -2.87
N LYS A 48 -5.23 4.64 -1.73
CA LYS A 48 -4.12 5.48 -1.30
C LYS A 48 -3.39 4.76 -0.18
N ASN A 49 -2.12 5.08 -0.03
CA ASN A 49 -1.24 4.42 0.92
C ASN A 49 -0.50 5.46 1.73
N LEU A 50 -0.53 5.31 3.05
CA LEU A 50 0.08 6.25 3.97
C LEU A 50 1.16 5.55 4.79
N PHE A 51 2.34 6.14 4.85
CA PHE A 51 3.40 5.64 5.70
C PHE A 51 3.46 6.49 6.96
N LEU A 52 3.15 5.87 8.10
CA LEU A 52 3.00 6.56 9.39
C LEU A 52 3.98 6.02 10.42
N ARG A 53 4.22 6.83 11.44
CA ARG A 53 5.04 6.43 12.58
C ARG A 53 4.39 6.86 13.89
N ASP A 54 4.74 6.18 14.98
CA ASP A 54 4.31 6.57 16.31
C ASP A 54 5.15 7.77 16.80
N VAL A 55 4.83 8.30 17.98
CA VAL A 55 5.51 9.50 18.54
C VAL A 55 7.01 9.29 18.64
N LYS A 56 7.45 8.13 19.11
CA LYS A 56 8.88 7.85 19.31
C LYS A 56 9.61 7.46 18.03
N GLY A 57 8.88 7.23 16.94
CA GLY A 57 9.48 6.79 15.69
C GLY A 57 10.05 5.39 15.75
N LYS A 58 9.54 4.55 16.63
CA LYS A 58 9.99 3.17 16.78
C LYS A 58 9.11 2.19 16.01
N ILE A 59 7.82 2.51 15.90
CA ILE A 59 6.84 1.67 15.21
C ILE A 59 6.39 2.40 13.95
N HIS A 60 6.39 1.68 12.84
CA HIS A 60 5.97 2.23 11.55
C HIS A 60 4.79 1.44 11.02
N TYR A 61 3.89 2.14 10.34
CA TYR A 61 2.66 1.57 9.79
C TYR A 61 2.54 1.92 8.32
N LEU A 62 2.11 0.96 7.53
CA LEU A 62 1.74 1.18 6.13
C LEU A 62 0.23 0.99 6.04
N VAL A 63 -0.49 2.05 5.73
CA VAL A 63 -1.96 2.05 5.73
C VAL A 63 -2.48 2.09 4.29
N THR A 64 -3.28 1.12 3.93
CA THR A 64 -3.90 1.05 2.60
C THR A 64 -5.41 1.17 2.74
N VAL A 65 -5.98 2.16 2.08
CA VAL A 65 -7.39 2.53 2.19
C VAL A 65 -7.90 3.05 0.83
N PRO A 66 -9.19 2.84 0.49
CA PRO A 66 -9.74 3.42 -0.72
C PRO A 66 -9.51 4.93 -0.80
N GLU A 67 -9.15 5.41 -1.99
CA GLU A 67 -8.76 6.81 -2.21
C GLU A 67 -9.83 7.80 -1.72
N GLU A 68 -11.11 7.46 -1.86
CA GLU A 68 -12.22 8.33 -1.49
C GLU A 68 -12.44 8.50 0.01
N LYS A 69 -11.85 7.63 0.82
CA LYS A 69 -12.03 7.67 2.28
C LYS A 69 -11.06 8.62 2.95
N LYS A 70 -11.49 9.15 4.09
CA LYS A 70 -10.65 10.04 4.91
C LYS A 70 -9.92 9.22 5.96
N VAL A 71 -8.70 9.64 6.26
CA VAL A 71 -7.91 9.03 7.33
C VAL A 71 -7.73 10.07 8.44
N ASP A 72 -8.43 9.86 9.54
CA ASP A 72 -8.26 10.66 10.75
C ASP A 72 -7.19 9.97 11.59
N LEU A 73 -6.02 10.59 11.70
CA LEU A 73 -4.88 9.97 12.38
C LEU A 73 -5.13 9.72 13.87
N ARG A 74 -5.94 10.58 14.52
CA ARG A 74 -6.28 10.40 15.92
C ARG A 74 -7.17 9.16 16.11
N ASP A 75 -8.20 9.04 15.29
CA ASP A 75 -9.10 7.90 15.31
C ASP A 75 -8.36 6.61 14.98
N LEU A 76 -7.50 6.65 13.97
CA LEU A 76 -6.69 5.49 13.61
C LEU A 76 -5.79 5.06 14.76
N ALA A 77 -5.13 6.01 15.42
CA ALA A 77 -4.26 5.69 16.56
C ALA A 77 -5.04 4.96 17.66
N GLU A 78 -6.27 5.37 17.92
CA GLU A 78 -7.13 4.70 18.89
C GLU A 78 -7.46 3.27 18.47
N GLN A 79 -7.81 3.09 17.20
CA GLN A 79 -8.18 1.77 16.69
C GLN A 79 -7.03 0.75 16.74
N ILE A 80 -5.81 1.20 16.49
CA ILE A 80 -4.64 0.31 16.44
C ILE A 80 -3.80 0.35 17.72
N ASP A 81 -4.31 1.01 18.73
CA ASP A 81 -3.65 1.12 20.05
C ASP A 81 -2.24 1.73 19.93
N SER A 82 -2.12 2.81 19.19
CA SER A 82 -0.86 3.52 18.97
C SER A 82 -0.85 4.85 19.72
N THR A 83 0.34 5.37 19.96
CA THR A 83 0.52 6.76 20.35
C THR A 83 0.21 7.67 19.16
N LYS A 84 0.32 8.98 19.32
CA LYS A 84 -0.01 9.93 18.25
C LYS A 84 0.72 9.57 16.95
N LEU A 85 -0.02 9.44 15.88
CA LEU A 85 0.52 9.11 14.57
C LEU A 85 0.89 10.36 13.79
N SER A 86 1.97 10.28 13.02
CA SER A 86 2.38 11.31 12.08
C SER A 86 2.98 10.63 10.86
N PHE A 87 3.15 11.39 9.78
CA PHE A 87 3.74 10.83 8.56
C PHE A 87 5.21 10.54 8.75
N GLY A 88 5.65 9.41 8.23
CA GLY A 88 7.07 9.07 8.19
C GLY A 88 7.77 9.96 7.16
N SER A 89 9.03 10.30 7.43
CA SER A 89 9.82 11.11 6.51
C SER A 89 10.17 10.34 5.24
N ALA A 90 10.57 11.08 4.19
CA ALA A 90 11.05 10.45 2.96
C ALA A 90 12.24 9.53 3.22
N GLU A 91 13.10 9.91 4.16
CA GLU A 91 14.26 9.11 4.56
C GLU A 91 13.84 7.79 5.20
N ARG A 92 12.86 7.84 6.10
CA ARG A 92 12.31 6.62 6.74
C ARG A 92 11.61 5.74 5.71
N LEU A 93 10.86 6.35 4.81
CA LEU A 93 10.16 5.61 3.76
C LEU A 93 11.15 4.83 2.90
N MET A 94 12.22 5.47 2.48
CA MET A 94 13.26 4.81 1.69
C MET A 94 13.96 3.71 2.50
N LYS A 95 14.23 3.96 3.77
CA LYS A 95 14.89 2.98 4.64
C LYS A 95 14.07 1.72 4.82
N TYR A 96 12.77 1.85 5.08
CA TYR A 96 11.92 0.70 5.40
C TYR A 96 11.27 0.08 4.17
N LEU A 97 10.80 0.89 3.24
CA LEU A 97 9.99 0.41 2.12
C LEU A 97 10.64 0.58 0.75
N GLY A 98 11.80 1.25 0.70
CA GLY A 98 12.58 1.33 -0.54
C GLY A 98 11.95 2.09 -1.70
N VAL A 99 11.02 3.00 -1.43
CA VAL A 99 10.32 3.78 -2.45
C VAL A 99 10.25 5.25 -2.07
N THR A 100 9.93 6.08 -3.06
CA THR A 100 9.63 7.49 -2.85
C THR A 100 8.14 7.67 -2.55
N GLN A 101 7.76 8.84 -2.07
CA GLN A 101 6.42 9.12 -1.57
C GLN A 101 5.30 8.82 -2.58
N GLY A 102 5.50 9.10 -3.85
CA GLY A 102 4.47 8.88 -4.88
C GLY A 102 4.27 7.42 -5.27
N SER A 103 5.15 6.52 -4.84
CA SER A 103 5.17 5.12 -5.26
C SER A 103 4.79 4.14 -4.17
N VAL A 104 4.26 4.61 -3.05
CA VAL A 104 3.91 3.76 -1.90
C VAL A 104 2.79 2.80 -2.25
N SER A 105 2.91 1.56 -1.84
CA SER A 105 1.99 0.47 -2.14
C SER A 105 2.08 -0.58 -1.04
N PRO A 106 1.05 -1.40 -0.82
CA PRO A 106 1.17 -2.51 0.14
C PRO A 106 2.26 -3.50 -0.27
N LEU A 107 2.60 -3.56 -1.56
CA LEU A 107 3.65 -4.44 -2.06
C LEU A 107 5.06 -3.97 -1.68
N CYS A 108 5.19 -2.71 -1.22
CA CYS A 108 6.46 -2.20 -0.69
C CYS A 108 6.91 -2.95 0.56
N ILE A 109 5.99 -3.66 1.20
CA ILE A 109 6.30 -4.48 2.37
C ILE A 109 7.39 -5.53 2.04
N LEU A 110 7.46 -5.94 0.77
CA LEU A 110 8.47 -6.89 0.31
C LEU A 110 9.90 -6.33 0.43
N ASN A 111 10.05 -5.01 0.55
CA ASN A 111 11.34 -4.36 0.74
C ASN A 111 11.72 -4.25 2.24
N ASP A 112 10.80 -4.55 3.13
CA ASP A 112 11.04 -4.47 4.57
C ASP A 112 11.65 -5.77 5.10
N GLU A 113 12.95 -5.90 4.97
CA GLU A 113 13.67 -7.10 5.41
C GLU A 113 13.53 -7.35 6.91
N SER A 114 13.38 -6.29 7.70
CA SER A 114 13.24 -6.42 9.16
C SER A 114 11.87 -6.91 9.58
N GLU A 115 10.88 -6.92 8.67
CA GLU A 115 9.49 -7.31 8.93
C GLU A 115 8.88 -6.51 10.10
N SER A 116 9.34 -5.28 10.26
CA SER A 116 8.95 -4.42 11.38
C SER A 116 7.79 -3.49 11.09
N VAL A 117 7.53 -3.19 9.81
CA VAL A 117 6.42 -2.33 9.43
C VAL A 117 5.10 -3.08 9.58
N ILE A 118 4.16 -2.48 10.29
CA ILE A 118 2.83 -3.06 10.51
C ILE A 118 1.91 -2.62 9.37
N MET A 119 1.29 -3.59 8.70
CA MET A 119 0.34 -3.31 7.62
C MET A 119 -1.04 -3.08 8.20
N VAL A 120 -1.69 -1.98 7.81
CA VAL A 120 -3.07 -1.68 8.23
C VAL A 120 -3.94 -1.58 6.99
N PHE A 121 -4.95 -2.43 6.89
CA PHE A 121 -5.92 -2.42 5.80
C PHE A 121 -7.26 -1.91 6.26
N ASP A 122 -7.96 -1.19 5.38
CA ASP A 122 -9.36 -0.87 5.61
C ASP A 122 -10.17 -2.17 5.57
N ARG A 123 -11.03 -2.37 6.55
CA ARG A 123 -11.91 -3.55 6.62
C ARG A 123 -12.75 -3.74 5.38
N ASP A 124 -13.15 -2.64 4.74
CA ASP A 124 -14.00 -2.70 3.55
C ASP A 124 -13.30 -3.27 2.33
N LEU A 125 -11.97 -3.45 2.39
CA LEU A 125 -11.24 -4.11 1.31
C LEU A 125 -11.41 -5.62 1.32
N VAL A 126 -11.84 -6.19 2.45
CA VAL A 126 -12.05 -7.63 2.56
C VAL A 126 -13.15 -8.07 1.58
N GLY A 127 -12.81 -9.02 0.72
CA GLY A 127 -13.74 -9.50 -0.31
C GLY A 127 -13.68 -8.75 -1.62
N ASP A 128 -12.92 -7.66 -1.70
CA ASP A 128 -12.76 -6.89 -2.94
C ASP A 128 -11.89 -7.69 -3.92
N THR A 129 -12.39 -7.89 -5.13
CA THR A 129 -11.69 -8.69 -6.14
C THR A 129 -10.78 -7.88 -7.05
N ALA A 130 -10.85 -6.55 -6.99
CA ALA A 130 -10.06 -5.66 -7.84
C ALA A 130 -9.61 -4.43 -7.06
N VAL A 131 -8.49 -4.58 -6.35
CA VAL A 131 -7.89 -3.49 -5.57
C VAL A 131 -6.75 -2.90 -6.38
N GLY A 132 -6.81 -1.61 -6.67
CA GLY A 132 -5.82 -0.90 -7.48
C GLY A 132 -4.70 -0.32 -6.63
N VAL A 133 -3.48 -0.73 -6.90
CA VAL A 133 -2.27 -0.28 -6.19
C VAL A 133 -1.12 -0.11 -7.18
N HIS A 134 -0.09 0.62 -6.77
CA HIS A 134 1.12 0.75 -7.58
C HIS A 134 2.00 -0.50 -7.42
N PRO A 135 2.67 -0.91 -8.50
CA PRO A 135 3.70 -1.96 -8.39
C PRO A 135 5.04 -1.34 -7.96
N ASN A 136 5.04 -0.65 -6.81
CA ASN A 136 6.19 0.07 -6.23
C ASN A 136 6.75 1.18 -7.13
N ASP A 137 5.92 1.65 -8.05
CA ASP A 137 6.31 2.69 -9.01
C ASP A 137 5.03 3.39 -9.47
N ASN A 138 5.05 4.73 -9.51
CA ASN A 138 3.86 5.51 -9.83
C ASN A 138 3.58 5.66 -11.33
N THR A 139 4.28 4.91 -12.17
CA THR A 139 4.04 4.89 -13.62
C THR A 139 3.12 3.75 -14.05
N ALA A 140 2.53 3.05 -13.11
CA ALA A 140 1.56 2.00 -13.38
C ALA A 140 0.63 1.82 -12.21
N THR A 141 -0.53 1.24 -12.49
CA THR A 141 -1.46 0.75 -11.47
C THR A 141 -1.81 -0.68 -11.83
N ILE A 142 -1.82 -1.55 -10.83
CA ILE A 142 -2.23 -2.94 -11.03
C ILE A 142 -3.44 -3.21 -10.15
N TRP A 143 -4.33 -4.08 -10.64
CA TRP A 143 -5.52 -4.51 -9.90
C TRP A 143 -5.39 -5.98 -9.62
N LEU A 144 -5.54 -6.34 -8.34
CA LEU A 144 -5.50 -7.73 -7.94
C LEU A 144 -6.48 -7.94 -6.78
N ASN A 145 -6.78 -9.20 -6.51
CA ASN A 145 -7.71 -9.58 -5.45
C ASN A 145 -7.10 -9.21 -4.09
N PHE A 146 -7.89 -8.60 -3.21
CA PHE A 146 -7.42 -8.25 -1.88
C PHE A 146 -6.85 -9.47 -1.13
N LYS A 147 -7.46 -10.62 -1.29
CA LYS A 147 -6.99 -11.86 -0.69
C LYS A 147 -5.52 -12.12 -1.03
N ASP A 148 -5.13 -11.87 -2.27
CA ASP A 148 -3.75 -12.08 -2.72
C ASP A 148 -2.81 -11.05 -2.11
N ILE A 149 -3.22 -9.79 -2.01
CA ILE A 149 -2.43 -8.74 -1.37
C ILE A 149 -2.17 -9.13 0.08
N LYS A 150 -3.21 -9.52 0.80
CA LYS A 150 -3.12 -9.92 2.20
C LYS A 150 -2.17 -11.11 2.38
N GLU A 151 -2.29 -12.12 1.52
CA GLU A 151 -1.42 -13.29 1.58
C GLU A 151 0.05 -12.95 1.33
N ILE A 152 0.33 -12.02 0.40
CA ILE A 152 1.69 -11.57 0.14
C ILE A 152 2.30 -10.97 1.41
N VAL A 153 1.57 -10.08 2.06
CA VAL A 153 2.03 -9.41 3.29
C VAL A 153 2.22 -10.43 4.41
N LYS A 154 1.24 -11.32 4.58
CA LYS A 154 1.26 -12.34 5.62
C LYS A 154 2.44 -13.29 5.46
N LYS A 155 2.68 -13.78 4.25
CA LYS A 155 3.79 -14.70 3.98
C LYS A 155 5.16 -14.03 4.14
N HIS A 156 5.22 -12.73 3.92
CA HIS A 156 6.47 -11.99 4.15
C HIS A 156 6.81 -11.93 5.64
N GLY A 157 5.82 -11.96 6.52
CA GLY A 157 6.02 -12.02 7.96
C GLY A 157 5.62 -10.77 8.72
N ASN A 158 5.09 -9.76 8.04
CA ASN A 158 4.67 -8.53 8.70
C ASN A 158 3.31 -8.70 9.39
N GLU A 159 3.15 -8.01 10.52
CA GLU A 159 1.87 -7.97 11.22
C GLU A 159 0.82 -7.24 10.39
N ILE A 160 -0.41 -7.74 10.41
CA ILE A 160 -1.54 -7.14 9.69
C ILE A 160 -2.61 -6.75 10.68
N LEU A 161 -3.06 -5.50 10.60
CA LEU A 161 -4.18 -4.99 11.38
C LEU A 161 -5.26 -4.50 10.41
N PHE A 162 -6.50 -4.50 10.89
CA PHE A 162 -7.62 -3.95 10.15
C PHE A 162 -8.21 -2.78 10.91
N ALA A 163 -8.59 -1.74 10.20
CA ALA A 163 -9.21 -0.57 10.79
C ALA A 163 -10.41 -0.14 9.96
N LYS A 164 -11.25 0.69 10.54
CA LYS A 164 -12.45 1.20 9.89
C LYS A 164 -12.25 2.67 9.54
N PHE A 165 -12.52 3.03 8.29
CA PHE A 165 -12.40 4.39 7.80
C PHE A 165 -13.73 4.84 7.21
N THR A 166 -13.99 6.15 7.22
CA THR A 166 -15.23 6.73 6.70
C THR A 166 -14.93 7.62 5.49
N LYS A 167 -15.95 7.78 4.65
CA LYS A 167 -15.86 8.65 3.48
C LYS A 167 -15.89 10.13 3.88
#